data_a66fb596c01f8350fc70b3b60a2b5643
#
_entry.id   a66fb596c01f8350fc70b3b60a2b5643
#
_cell.length_a   1.000
_cell.length_b   1.000
_cell.length_c   1.000
_cell.angle_alpha   90.00
_cell.angle_beta   90.00
_cell.angle_gamma   90.00
#
_symmetry.space_group_name_H-M   'P 1'
#
loop_
_entity.id
_entity.type
_entity.pdbx_description
1 polymer ?
#
loop_
_entity_poly.entity_id
_entity_poly.type
_entity_poly.pdbx_seq_one_letter_code
_entity_poly.pdbx_strand_id
1 'polypeptide(L)'
;MSIYERLRKEKKIIAFCGKKRSGKDTAGDAVASFGYMPIAFADPIKEICQTVFEFSDEQVYGSRKSEVDEFWGFSPRWVMQTIGTEMFRNHIGEDVWVKSLLSRINSSNHDKFAVTDVRFPNEVDRLQRVGAEIIHIRRPEIEPELNPVKKWIAKQGGITKQAAKVFADFGPKYHASEISLDDHPVTSGADIVNNGSIDQFRQAAREYVMEVEKEDNSALVNGGQIFASHM
;
A
#
# COMPACT_ATOMS: atom_id res chain seq x y z
N MET A 1 3.25 -12.52 23.70
CA MET A 1 3.25 -11.27 22.91
C MET A 1 2.72 -11.60 21.52
N SER A 2 1.68 -10.90 21.07
CA SER A 2 1.13 -11.10 19.75
C SER A 2 2.10 -10.59 18.67
N ILE A 3 1.91 -11.02 17.39
CA ILE A 3 2.72 -10.50 16.28
C ILE A 3 2.59 -8.98 16.14
N TYR A 4 1.40 -8.42 16.41
CA TYR A 4 1.16 -6.97 16.36
C TYR A 4 1.96 -6.21 17.41
N GLU A 5 1.98 -6.67 18.64
CA GLU A 5 2.77 -6.06 19.73
C GLU A 5 4.27 -6.13 19.46
N ARG A 6 4.73 -7.27 18.92
CA ARG A 6 6.14 -7.45 18.58
C ARG A 6 6.56 -6.51 17.46
N LEU A 7 5.83 -6.49 16.35
CA LEU A 7 6.15 -5.61 15.22
C LEU A 7 6.11 -4.14 15.62
N ARG A 8 5.10 -3.73 16.41
CA ARG A 8 5.00 -2.35 16.90
C ARG A 8 6.21 -1.93 17.76
N LYS A 9 6.82 -2.87 18.46
CA LYS A 9 7.97 -2.62 19.34
C LYS A 9 9.30 -2.68 18.58
N GLU A 10 9.43 -3.60 17.63
CA GLU A 10 10.71 -3.97 17.03
C GLU A 10 10.92 -3.43 15.61
N LYS A 11 9.84 -3.02 14.93
CA LYS A 11 9.89 -2.60 13.53
C LYS A 11 9.31 -1.21 13.33
N LYS A 12 9.97 -0.41 12.51
CA LYS A 12 9.46 0.88 12.05
C LYS A 12 8.85 0.72 10.67
N ILE A 13 7.58 1.05 10.52
CA ILE A 13 6.84 0.83 9.28
C ILE A 13 6.21 2.14 8.84
N ILE A 14 6.49 2.55 7.62
CA ILE A 14 5.75 3.59 6.91
C ILE A 14 4.97 2.92 5.77
N ALA A 15 3.81 3.47 5.42
CA ALA A 15 2.96 2.86 4.42
C ALA A 15 2.33 3.91 3.51
N PHE A 16 2.55 3.78 2.21
CA PHE A 16 2.06 4.71 1.20
C PHE A 16 0.75 4.23 0.61
N CYS A 17 -0.30 5.04 0.71
CA CYS A 17 -1.57 4.84 0.04
C CYS A 17 -1.83 5.95 -0.99
N GLY A 18 -2.83 5.75 -1.86
CA GLY A 18 -3.17 6.72 -2.91
C GLY A 18 -3.50 6.02 -4.23
N LYS A 19 -3.98 6.80 -5.20
CA LYS A 19 -4.42 6.31 -6.50
C LYS A 19 -3.30 5.64 -7.31
N LYS A 20 -3.69 4.81 -8.28
CA LYS A 20 -2.75 4.27 -9.26
C LYS A 20 -1.99 5.40 -9.94
N ARG A 21 -0.67 5.25 -10.09
CA ARG A 21 0.25 6.27 -10.66
C ARG A 21 0.39 7.54 -9.81
N SER A 22 -0.04 7.56 -8.56
CA SER A 22 0.21 8.72 -7.69
C SER A 22 1.68 8.90 -7.29
N GLY A 23 2.51 7.85 -7.39
CA GLY A 23 3.94 7.90 -7.07
C GLY A 23 4.35 7.09 -5.82
N LYS A 24 3.51 6.19 -5.33
CA LYS A 24 3.80 5.37 -4.13
C LYS A 24 5.13 4.62 -4.20
N ASP A 25 5.40 3.95 -5.32
CA ASP A 25 6.66 3.23 -5.53
C ASP A 25 7.85 4.20 -5.51
N THR A 26 7.72 5.35 -6.19
CA THR A 26 8.75 6.41 -6.17
C THR A 26 9.01 6.97 -4.77
N ALA A 27 7.98 7.10 -3.94
CA ALA A 27 8.13 7.51 -2.54
C ALA A 27 8.87 6.43 -1.73
N GLY A 28 8.50 5.16 -1.90
CA GLY A 28 9.18 4.02 -1.27
C GLY A 28 10.68 3.98 -1.62
N ASP A 29 11.01 4.13 -2.90
CA ASP A 29 12.41 4.20 -3.36
C ASP A 29 13.16 5.41 -2.78
N ALA A 30 12.49 6.57 -2.68
CA ALA A 30 13.10 7.78 -2.17
C ALA A 30 13.52 7.67 -0.70
N VAL A 31 12.79 6.89 0.10
CA VAL A 31 13.07 6.70 1.54
C VAL A 31 14.00 5.52 1.83
N ALA A 32 14.39 4.75 0.83
CA ALA A 32 15.37 3.66 0.97
C ALA A 32 16.72 4.16 1.52
N SER A 33 17.10 5.40 1.20
CA SER A 33 18.32 6.05 1.73
C SER A 33 18.30 6.24 3.26
N PHE A 34 17.15 6.17 3.91
CA PHE A 34 16.99 6.20 5.37
C PHE A 34 16.91 4.79 6.00
N GLY A 35 17.26 3.77 5.22
CA GLY A 35 17.25 2.38 5.66
C GLY A 35 15.88 1.70 5.58
N TYR A 36 14.87 2.33 4.99
CA TYR A 36 13.58 1.70 4.77
C TYR A 36 13.65 0.73 3.60
N MET A 37 13.34 -0.53 3.86
CA MET A 37 13.22 -1.57 2.83
C MET A 37 11.84 -1.48 2.17
N PRO A 38 11.74 -1.22 0.87
CA PRO A 38 10.47 -1.29 0.15
C PRO A 38 9.90 -2.71 0.19
N ILE A 39 8.60 -2.83 0.47
CA ILE A 39 7.86 -4.08 0.51
C ILE A 39 6.42 -3.84 0.05
N ALA A 40 5.80 -4.81 -0.62
CA ALA A 40 4.44 -4.67 -1.12
C ALA A 40 3.57 -5.89 -0.77
N PHE A 41 2.26 -5.67 -0.62
CA PHE A 41 1.28 -6.75 -0.52
C PHE A 41 1.27 -7.62 -1.78
N ALA A 42 1.51 -6.99 -2.93
CA ALA A 42 1.49 -7.65 -4.22
C ALA A 42 2.76 -8.47 -4.55
N ASP A 43 3.84 -8.42 -3.75
CA ASP A 43 5.06 -9.16 -4.07
C ASP A 43 4.82 -10.67 -4.22
N PRO A 44 4.15 -11.38 -3.28
CA PRO A 44 3.88 -12.81 -3.46
C PRO A 44 2.96 -13.11 -4.65
N ILE A 45 2.08 -12.17 -5.02
CA ILE A 45 1.21 -12.30 -6.20
C ILE A 45 2.06 -12.28 -7.47
N LYS A 46 3.04 -11.38 -7.53
CA LYS A 46 3.98 -11.28 -8.65
C LYS A 46 4.86 -12.52 -8.76
N GLU A 47 5.36 -13.04 -7.63
CA GLU A 47 6.10 -14.30 -7.56
C GLU A 47 5.28 -15.49 -8.10
N ILE A 48 3.99 -15.58 -7.73
CA ILE A 48 3.08 -16.58 -8.30
C ILE A 48 2.95 -16.39 -9.81
N CYS A 49 2.78 -15.15 -10.28
CA CYS A 49 2.67 -14.86 -11.70
C CYS A 49 3.93 -15.23 -12.49
N GLN A 50 5.10 -14.98 -11.94
CA GLN A 50 6.37 -15.37 -12.56
C GLN A 50 6.57 -16.88 -12.53
N THR A 51 6.23 -17.54 -11.43
CA THR A 51 6.44 -18.99 -11.28
C THR A 51 5.46 -19.81 -12.11
N VAL A 52 4.19 -19.44 -12.15
CA VAL A 52 3.12 -20.23 -12.79
C VAL A 52 2.93 -19.87 -14.25
N PHE A 53 3.00 -18.58 -14.57
CA PHE A 53 2.74 -18.06 -15.93
C PHE A 53 4.03 -17.67 -16.67
N GLU A 54 5.17 -17.82 -16.03
CA GLU A 54 6.48 -17.45 -16.59
C GLU A 54 6.55 -16.00 -17.08
N PHE A 55 5.74 -15.09 -16.47
CA PHE A 55 5.77 -13.69 -16.82
C PHE A 55 7.11 -13.06 -16.46
N SER A 56 7.65 -12.29 -17.38
CA SER A 56 8.89 -11.55 -17.21
C SER A 56 8.75 -10.40 -16.21
N ASP A 57 9.88 -9.86 -15.73
CA ASP A 57 9.89 -8.66 -14.88
C ASP A 57 9.17 -7.49 -15.52
N GLU A 58 9.34 -7.28 -16.82
CA GLU A 58 8.65 -6.20 -17.54
C GLU A 58 7.12 -6.37 -17.55
N GLN A 59 6.65 -7.62 -17.53
CA GLN A 59 5.23 -7.96 -17.45
C GLN A 59 4.66 -7.84 -16.04
N VAL A 60 5.44 -8.06 -14.98
CA VAL A 60 4.93 -7.97 -13.58
C VAL A 60 5.29 -6.67 -12.87
N TYR A 61 6.41 -6.03 -13.22
CA TYR A 61 6.86 -4.77 -12.62
C TYR A 61 6.82 -3.59 -13.62
N GLY A 62 7.04 -3.84 -14.89
CA GLY A 62 7.23 -2.84 -15.93
C GLY A 62 5.96 -2.32 -16.61
N SER A 63 6.13 -1.81 -17.83
CA SER A 63 5.08 -1.18 -18.64
C SER A 63 4.12 -2.19 -19.27
N ARG A 64 4.57 -3.43 -19.49
CA ARG A 64 3.81 -4.47 -20.19
C ARG A 64 2.73 -5.16 -19.35
N LYS A 65 2.46 -4.70 -18.13
CA LYS A 65 1.44 -5.27 -17.22
C LYS A 65 0.05 -5.41 -17.84
N SER A 66 -0.31 -4.52 -18.75
CA SER A 66 -1.65 -4.47 -19.35
C SER A 66 -1.69 -5.02 -20.78
N GLU A 67 -0.55 -5.46 -21.32
CA GLU A 67 -0.48 -6.11 -22.62
C GLU A 67 -0.97 -7.55 -22.49
N VAL A 68 -1.76 -8.00 -23.45
CA VAL A 68 -2.20 -9.41 -23.52
C VAL A 68 -1.00 -10.26 -23.91
N ASP A 69 -0.70 -11.26 -23.10
CA ASP A 69 0.30 -12.26 -23.42
C ASP A 69 -0.24 -13.18 -24.52
N GLU A 70 0.53 -13.42 -25.58
CA GLU A 70 0.09 -14.17 -26.74
C GLU A 70 -0.17 -15.66 -26.43
N PHE A 71 0.65 -16.23 -25.54
CA PHE A 71 0.52 -17.63 -25.18
C PHE A 71 -0.70 -17.87 -24.26
N TRP A 72 -0.85 -16.99 -23.23
CA TRP A 72 -1.88 -17.14 -22.22
C TRP A 72 -3.24 -16.54 -22.62
N GLY A 73 -3.28 -15.60 -23.58
CA GLY A 73 -4.50 -14.93 -24.03
C GLY A 73 -5.08 -13.90 -23.04
N PHE A 74 -4.36 -13.55 -21.98
CA PHE A 74 -4.76 -12.55 -21.00
C PHE A 74 -3.56 -11.71 -20.52
N SER A 75 -3.84 -10.57 -19.87
CA SER A 75 -2.77 -9.69 -19.40
C SER A 75 -2.29 -10.08 -18.00
N PRO A 76 -0.98 -9.85 -17.68
CA PRO A 76 -0.44 -10.04 -16.35
C PRO A 76 -1.23 -9.26 -15.27
N ARG A 77 -1.71 -8.07 -15.58
CA ARG A 77 -2.56 -7.27 -14.68
C ARG A 77 -3.85 -7.99 -14.31
N TRP A 78 -4.52 -8.56 -15.29
CA TRP A 78 -5.74 -9.31 -15.06
C TRP A 78 -5.47 -10.51 -14.14
N VAL A 79 -4.40 -11.25 -14.39
CA VAL A 79 -4.00 -12.40 -13.55
C VAL A 79 -3.73 -11.95 -12.12
N MET A 80 -2.92 -10.88 -11.92
CA MET A 80 -2.61 -10.37 -10.59
C MET A 80 -3.86 -9.91 -9.83
N GLN A 81 -4.82 -9.28 -10.50
CA GLN A 81 -6.09 -8.87 -9.89
C GLN A 81 -6.95 -10.07 -9.53
N THR A 82 -7.06 -11.05 -10.42
CA THR A 82 -7.82 -12.30 -10.18
C THR A 82 -7.23 -13.09 -9.01
N ILE A 83 -5.93 -13.33 -9.01
CA ILE A 83 -5.26 -14.02 -7.89
C ILE A 83 -5.43 -13.21 -6.60
N GLY A 84 -5.09 -11.93 -6.65
CA GLY A 84 -5.05 -11.08 -5.45
C GLY A 84 -6.41 -10.88 -4.80
N THR A 85 -7.44 -10.68 -5.57
CA THR A 85 -8.78 -10.33 -5.07
C THR A 85 -9.74 -11.50 -5.17
N GLU A 86 -10.04 -11.98 -6.40
CA GLU A 86 -11.11 -12.94 -6.59
C GLU A 86 -10.77 -14.28 -5.97
N MET A 87 -9.55 -14.78 -6.14
CA MET A 87 -9.16 -16.11 -5.62
C MET A 87 -8.78 -16.04 -4.14
N PHE A 88 -7.85 -15.17 -3.76
CA PHE A 88 -7.35 -15.21 -2.40
C PHE A 88 -8.19 -14.43 -1.40
N ARG A 89 -8.51 -13.16 -1.64
CA ARG A 89 -9.31 -12.38 -0.69
C ARG A 89 -10.72 -12.95 -0.54
N ASN A 90 -11.39 -13.26 -1.65
CA ASN A 90 -12.79 -13.67 -1.62
C ASN A 90 -12.98 -15.11 -1.14
N HIS A 91 -12.03 -16.03 -1.39
CA HIS A 91 -12.18 -17.45 -1.05
C HIS A 91 -11.38 -17.87 0.18
N ILE A 92 -10.17 -17.30 0.39
CA ILE A 92 -9.33 -17.66 1.55
C ILE A 92 -9.61 -16.72 2.72
N GLY A 93 -9.69 -15.40 2.45
CA GLY A 93 -10.00 -14.40 3.46
C GLY A 93 -9.41 -13.03 3.17
N GLU A 94 -10.11 -11.99 3.61
CA GLU A 94 -9.77 -10.59 3.34
C GLU A 94 -8.36 -10.20 3.85
N ASP A 95 -7.94 -10.79 4.97
CA ASP A 95 -6.66 -10.50 5.62
C ASP A 95 -5.48 -11.36 5.11
N VAL A 96 -5.65 -12.17 4.07
CA VAL A 96 -4.61 -13.11 3.62
C VAL A 96 -3.29 -12.38 3.28
N TRP A 97 -3.37 -11.29 2.53
CA TRP A 97 -2.19 -10.52 2.13
C TRP A 97 -1.60 -9.70 3.27
N VAL A 98 -2.44 -9.21 4.19
CA VAL A 98 -1.99 -8.57 5.43
C VAL A 98 -1.17 -9.54 6.28
N LYS A 99 -1.70 -10.74 6.50
CA LYS A 99 -0.99 -11.79 7.25
C LYS A 99 0.33 -12.17 6.58
N SER A 100 0.33 -12.30 5.25
CA SER A 100 1.54 -12.55 4.46
C SER A 100 2.58 -11.43 4.65
N LEU A 101 2.18 -10.16 4.49
CA LEU A 101 3.07 -9.01 4.68
C LEU A 101 3.66 -8.98 6.09
N LEU A 102 2.81 -9.05 7.13
CA LEU A 102 3.26 -9.00 8.52
C LEU A 102 4.19 -10.18 8.86
N SER A 103 3.94 -11.37 8.30
CA SER A 103 4.83 -12.52 8.46
C SER A 103 6.20 -12.27 7.83
N ARG A 104 6.26 -11.72 6.62
CA ARG A 104 7.52 -11.37 5.93
C ARG A 104 8.31 -10.31 6.68
N ILE A 105 7.65 -9.26 7.16
CA ILE A 105 8.28 -8.22 8.01
C ILE A 105 8.85 -8.85 9.28
N ASN A 106 8.06 -9.71 9.93
CA ASN A 106 8.46 -10.37 11.18
C ASN A 106 9.66 -11.31 11.02
N SER A 107 9.79 -11.97 9.88
CA SER A 107 10.89 -12.89 9.58
C SER A 107 12.12 -12.20 8.99
N SER A 108 12.02 -10.90 8.70
CA SER A 108 13.11 -10.13 8.11
C SER A 108 14.09 -9.63 9.18
N ASN A 109 15.37 -9.56 8.81
CA ASN A 109 16.43 -8.94 9.62
C ASN A 109 16.46 -7.41 9.50
N HIS A 110 15.66 -6.80 8.62
CA HIS A 110 15.53 -5.34 8.53
C HIS A 110 14.63 -4.80 9.64
N ASP A 111 14.92 -3.59 10.10
CA ASP A 111 14.16 -2.93 11.17
C ASP A 111 13.16 -1.89 10.64
N LYS A 112 13.37 -1.39 9.42
CA LYS A 112 12.55 -0.35 8.79
C LYS A 112 11.96 -0.83 7.47
N PHE A 113 10.66 -0.58 7.26
CA PHE A 113 9.92 -1.01 6.07
C PHE A 113 9.08 0.11 5.50
N ALA A 114 9.07 0.20 4.16
CA ALA A 114 8.20 1.09 3.40
C ALA A 114 7.20 0.27 2.58
N VAL A 115 5.94 0.20 3.02
CA VAL A 115 4.87 -0.49 2.30
C VAL A 115 4.35 0.41 1.18
N THR A 116 4.47 -0.02 -0.10
CA THR A 116 4.26 0.88 -1.25
C THR A 116 2.93 0.72 -1.98
N ASP A 117 2.07 -0.20 -1.57
CA ASP A 117 0.85 -0.53 -2.32
C ASP A 117 -0.42 -0.70 -1.49
N VAL A 118 -0.58 0.07 -0.42
CA VAL A 118 -1.80 0.05 0.40
C VAL A 118 -3.01 0.46 -0.43
N ARG A 119 -4.04 -0.41 -0.45
CA ARG A 119 -5.21 -0.26 -1.33
C ARG A 119 -6.55 -0.53 -0.67
N PHE A 120 -6.59 -1.23 0.46
CA PHE A 120 -7.82 -1.66 1.10
C PHE A 120 -7.92 -1.16 2.55
N PRO A 121 -9.14 -0.89 3.04
CA PRO A 121 -9.36 -0.43 4.42
C PRO A 121 -8.75 -1.36 5.47
N ASN A 122 -8.93 -2.67 5.32
CA ASN A 122 -8.35 -3.64 6.25
C ASN A 122 -6.80 -3.62 6.27
N GLU A 123 -6.15 -3.25 5.16
CA GLU A 123 -4.70 -3.06 5.12
C GLU A 123 -4.28 -1.87 5.97
N VAL A 124 -4.98 -0.74 5.82
CA VAL A 124 -4.76 0.46 6.66
C VAL A 124 -4.94 0.13 8.13
N ASP A 125 -6.09 -0.45 8.51
CA ASP A 125 -6.41 -0.80 9.90
C ASP A 125 -5.36 -1.72 10.54
N ARG A 126 -4.89 -2.72 9.80
CA ARG A 126 -3.91 -3.67 10.31
C ARG A 126 -2.50 -3.08 10.41
N LEU A 127 -2.12 -2.23 9.46
CA LEU A 127 -0.85 -1.50 9.50
C LEU A 127 -0.83 -0.49 10.67
N GLN A 128 -1.92 0.22 10.92
CA GLN A 128 -2.05 1.11 12.08
C GLN A 128 -1.91 0.36 13.41
N ARG A 129 -2.46 -0.86 13.51
CA ARG A 129 -2.31 -1.70 14.73
C ARG A 129 -0.86 -2.07 15.03
N VAL A 130 -0.02 -2.23 14.03
CA VAL A 130 1.42 -2.46 14.21
C VAL A 130 2.21 -1.15 14.36
N GLY A 131 1.53 -0.01 14.45
CA GLY A 131 2.17 1.29 14.64
C GLY A 131 2.74 1.88 13.36
N ALA A 132 2.28 1.44 12.19
CA ALA A 132 2.71 2.01 10.93
C ALA A 132 2.18 3.44 10.74
N GLU A 133 3.04 4.32 10.25
CA GLU A 133 2.68 5.65 9.78
C GLU A 133 2.08 5.54 8.37
N ILE A 134 0.83 5.99 8.20
CA ILE A 134 0.14 5.93 6.90
C ILE A 134 0.27 7.27 6.20
N ILE A 135 0.86 7.26 5.00
CA ILE A 135 1.15 8.45 4.21
C ILE A 135 0.31 8.41 2.93
N HIS A 136 -0.54 9.39 2.73
CA HIS A 136 -1.36 9.49 1.54
C HIS A 136 -0.65 10.27 0.45
N ILE A 137 -0.41 9.64 -0.70
CA ILE A 137 0.17 10.29 -1.88
C ILE A 137 -0.95 10.78 -2.79
N ARG A 138 -1.08 12.08 -2.89
CA ARG A 138 -2.04 12.75 -3.74
C ARG A 138 -1.39 13.25 -5.03
N ARG A 139 -2.04 13.01 -6.15
CA ARG A 139 -1.63 13.56 -7.45
C ARG A 139 -2.85 14.19 -8.12
N PRO A 140 -3.02 15.51 -8.02
CA PRO A 140 -4.22 16.20 -8.49
C PRO A 140 -4.57 15.94 -9.96
N GLU A 141 -3.58 15.76 -10.82
CA GLU A 141 -3.76 15.48 -12.24
C GLU A 141 -4.46 14.13 -12.53
N ILE A 142 -4.41 13.18 -11.60
CA ILE A 142 -5.02 11.85 -11.76
C ILE A 142 -6.18 11.60 -10.80
N GLU A 143 -6.47 12.53 -9.90
CA GLU A 143 -7.66 12.50 -9.06
C GLU A 143 -8.85 12.98 -9.90
N PRO A 144 -9.71 12.11 -10.42
CA PRO A 144 -10.84 12.55 -11.21
C PRO A 144 -11.80 13.34 -10.33
N GLU A 145 -12.33 14.45 -10.87
CA GLU A 145 -13.57 15.01 -10.35
C GLU A 145 -14.58 13.87 -10.18
N LEU A 146 -15.27 13.86 -9.06
CA LEU A 146 -16.19 12.80 -8.58
C LEU A 146 -16.72 11.90 -9.70
N ASN A 147 -16.12 10.72 -9.83
CA ASN A 147 -16.43 9.73 -10.86
C ASN A 147 -17.96 9.48 -10.88
N PRO A 148 -18.62 9.52 -12.02
CA PRO A 148 -20.06 9.22 -12.16
C PRO A 148 -20.47 7.92 -11.49
N VAL A 149 -19.55 6.95 -11.43
CA VAL A 149 -19.71 5.67 -10.76
C VAL A 149 -19.76 5.85 -9.22
N LYS A 150 -18.94 6.73 -8.64
CA LYS A 150 -19.02 7.06 -7.22
C LYS A 150 -20.36 7.71 -6.84
N LYS A 151 -20.87 8.62 -7.68
CA LYS A 151 -22.21 9.21 -7.48
C LYS A 151 -23.30 8.15 -7.51
N TRP A 152 -23.16 7.14 -8.37
CA TRP A 152 -24.12 6.06 -8.44
C TRP A 152 -24.01 5.12 -7.22
N ILE A 153 -22.78 4.75 -6.77
CA ILE A 153 -22.54 3.93 -5.58
C ILE A 153 -23.02 4.63 -4.30
N ALA A 154 -22.73 5.91 -4.15
CA ALA A 154 -23.19 6.70 -3.00
C ALA A 154 -24.73 6.74 -2.90
N LYS A 155 -25.42 6.75 -4.06
CA LYS A 155 -26.90 6.65 -4.12
C LYS A 155 -27.43 5.27 -3.72
N GLN A 156 -26.62 4.21 -3.78
CA GLN A 156 -27.02 2.84 -3.44
C GLN A 156 -26.64 2.42 -2.01
N GLY A 157 -26.13 3.34 -1.19
CA GLY A 157 -25.80 3.06 0.22
C GLY A 157 -24.49 2.28 0.46
N GLY A 158 -23.55 2.33 -0.49
CA GLY A 158 -22.22 1.71 -0.37
C GLY A 158 -21.94 0.58 -1.36
N ILE A 159 -20.68 0.15 -1.38
CA ILE A 159 -20.23 -0.96 -2.26
C ILE A 159 -20.66 -2.30 -1.64
N THR A 160 -21.70 -2.91 -2.18
CA THR A 160 -22.03 -4.31 -1.87
C THR A 160 -21.12 -5.26 -2.66
N LYS A 161 -20.95 -6.53 -2.17
CA LYS A 161 -20.22 -7.58 -2.91
C LYS A 161 -20.73 -7.74 -4.35
N GLN A 162 -22.01 -7.46 -4.60
CA GLN A 162 -22.64 -7.50 -5.92
C GLN A 162 -22.21 -6.33 -6.81
N ALA A 163 -22.06 -5.13 -6.26
CA ALA A 163 -21.55 -3.98 -6.99
C ALA A 163 -20.08 -4.17 -7.39
N ALA A 164 -19.25 -4.75 -6.51
CA ALA A 164 -17.87 -5.08 -6.83
C ALA A 164 -17.75 -6.05 -8.02
N LYS A 165 -18.68 -7.00 -8.16
CA LYS A 165 -18.73 -7.94 -9.30
C LYS A 165 -19.11 -7.23 -10.61
N VAL A 166 -20.06 -6.31 -10.55
CA VAL A 166 -20.45 -5.49 -11.73
C VAL A 166 -19.29 -4.60 -12.18
N PHE A 167 -18.47 -4.11 -11.24
CA PHE A 167 -17.30 -3.27 -11.57
C PHE A 167 -16.12 -4.03 -12.17
N ALA A 168 -15.96 -5.31 -11.86
CA ALA A 168 -14.98 -6.15 -12.54
C ALA A 168 -15.24 -6.22 -14.06
N ASP A 169 -16.50 -6.14 -14.47
CA ASP A 169 -16.93 -6.15 -15.88
C ASP A 169 -16.66 -4.82 -16.60
N PHE A 170 -16.48 -3.70 -15.87
CA PHE A 170 -16.18 -2.38 -16.47
C PHE A 170 -14.68 -2.10 -16.70
N GLY A 171 -13.82 -3.08 -16.44
CA GLY A 171 -12.38 -3.03 -16.71
C GLY A 171 -11.51 -2.56 -15.54
N PRO A 172 -10.17 -2.61 -15.69
CA PRO A 172 -9.18 -2.47 -14.63
C PRO A 172 -9.24 -1.15 -13.85
N LYS A 173 -9.84 -0.11 -14.41
CA LYS A 173 -9.93 1.23 -13.79
C LYS A 173 -10.85 1.25 -12.56
N TYR A 174 -11.83 0.36 -12.51
CA TYR A 174 -12.86 0.31 -11.46
C TYR A 174 -12.74 -0.93 -10.59
N HIS A 175 -11.66 -1.69 -10.72
CA HIS A 175 -11.40 -2.84 -9.86
C HIS A 175 -11.36 -2.42 -8.39
N ALA A 176 -11.83 -3.29 -7.48
CA ALA A 176 -11.91 -2.99 -6.05
C ALA A 176 -10.58 -2.47 -5.47
N SER A 177 -9.43 -3.00 -5.93
CA SER A 177 -8.11 -2.55 -5.50
C SER A 177 -7.74 -1.12 -5.92
N GLU A 178 -8.52 -0.46 -6.76
CA GLU A 178 -8.26 0.91 -7.23
C GLU A 178 -9.21 1.94 -6.58
N ILE A 179 -10.31 1.50 -5.95
CA ILE A 179 -11.37 2.38 -5.43
C ILE A 179 -11.69 2.16 -3.94
N SER A 180 -11.20 1.10 -3.31
CA SER A 180 -11.62 0.73 -1.93
C SER A 180 -11.26 1.76 -0.86
N LEU A 181 -10.23 2.59 -1.07
CA LEU A 181 -9.83 3.65 -0.14
C LEU A 181 -10.46 5.01 -0.45
N ASP A 182 -11.30 5.13 -1.49
CA ASP A 182 -11.81 6.42 -1.93
C ASP A 182 -12.65 7.14 -0.85
N ASP A 183 -13.39 6.38 -0.07
CA ASP A 183 -14.29 6.88 0.98
C ASP A 183 -13.80 6.48 2.39
N HIS A 184 -12.63 5.86 2.50
CA HIS A 184 -12.05 5.46 3.78
C HIS A 184 -11.28 6.64 4.39
N PRO A 185 -11.62 7.08 5.60
CA PRO A 185 -10.81 8.07 6.29
C PRO A 185 -9.46 7.45 6.64
N VAL A 186 -8.42 7.85 5.94
CA VAL A 186 -7.04 7.57 6.36
C VAL A 186 -6.75 8.53 7.51
N THR A 187 -6.98 8.07 8.74
CA THR A 187 -7.06 8.92 9.93
C THR A 187 -5.71 9.24 10.56
N SER A 188 -4.61 8.79 10.00
CA SER A 188 -3.28 9.11 10.52
C SER A 188 -2.30 9.30 9.39
N GLY A 189 -1.53 10.34 9.45
CA GLY A 189 -0.47 10.62 8.52
C GLY A 189 -0.73 11.85 7.66
N ALA A 190 0.33 12.31 7.03
CA ALA A 190 0.31 13.46 6.17
C ALA A 190 -0.12 13.12 4.75
N ASP A 191 -0.61 14.14 4.07
CA ASP A 191 -0.75 14.15 2.63
C ASP A 191 0.55 14.65 1.99
N ILE A 192 1.16 13.86 1.10
CA ILE A 192 2.24 14.32 0.24
C ILE A 192 1.67 14.55 -1.16
N VAL A 193 1.76 15.79 -1.65
CA VAL A 193 1.22 16.18 -2.96
C VAL A 193 2.29 16.03 -4.03
N ASN A 194 2.03 15.15 -5.00
CA ASN A 194 2.87 14.94 -6.19
C ASN A 194 2.35 15.78 -7.36
N ASN A 195 2.70 17.07 -7.38
CA ASN A 195 2.31 18.02 -8.43
C ASN A 195 3.48 18.73 -9.10
N GLY A 196 4.70 18.27 -8.82
CA GLY A 196 5.94 18.85 -9.35
C GLY A 196 6.78 17.84 -10.15
N SER A 197 8.08 18.12 -10.26
CA SER A 197 9.03 17.18 -10.87
C SER A 197 9.22 15.95 -9.97
N ILE A 198 9.73 14.86 -10.56
CA ILE A 198 10.03 13.63 -9.81
C ILE A 198 11.02 13.88 -8.67
N ASP A 199 11.98 14.77 -8.85
CA ASP A 199 12.98 15.09 -7.84
C ASP A 199 12.40 15.92 -6.70
N GLN A 200 11.50 16.86 -6.98
CA GLN A 200 10.74 17.59 -5.97
C GLN A 200 9.86 16.65 -5.15
N PHE A 201 9.19 15.71 -5.79
CA PHE A 201 8.37 14.73 -5.10
C PHE A 201 9.21 13.78 -4.23
N ARG A 202 10.33 13.27 -4.75
CA ARG A 202 11.28 12.48 -3.96
C ARG A 202 11.80 13.24 -2.74
N GLN A 203 12.09 14.52 -2.92
CA GLN A 203 12.56 15.37 -1.83
C GLN A 203 11.47 15.55 -0.76
N ALA A 204 10.23 15.83 -1.14
CA ALA A 204 9.10 15.94 -0.21
C ALA A 204 8.88 14.64 0.60
N ALA A 205 9.00 13.46 -0.04
CA ALA A 205 8.91 12.19 0.66
C ALA A 205 10.04 11.99 1.67
N ARG A 206 11.28 12.39 1.34
CA ARG A 206 12.43 12.34 2.25
C ARG A 206 12.27 13.29 3.43
N GLU A 207 11.88 14.53 3.18
CA GLU A 207 11.67 15.54 4.22
C GLU A 207 10.64 15.09 5.25
N TYR A 208 9.51 14.55 4.78
CA TYR A 208 8.50 14.00 5.66
C TYR A 208 9.04 12.87 6.56
N VAL A 209 9.77 11.92 5.98
CA VAL A 209 10.34 10.80 6.75
C VAL A 209 11.39 11.29 7.74
N MET A 210 12.18 12.32 7.39
CA MET A 210 13.12 12.95 8.32
C MET A 210 12.41 13.60 9.52
N GLU A 211 11.24 14.19 9.33
CA GLU A 211 10.44 14.75 10.43
C GLU A 211 9.92 13.64 11.35
N VAL A 212 9.34 12.58 10.80
CA VAL A 212 8.88 11.40 11.55
C VAL A 212 10.04 10.77 12.37
N GLU A 213 11.24 10.69 11.79
CA GLU A 213 12.43 10.16 12.47
C GLU A 213 12.90 11.06 13.63
N LYS A 214 12.76 12.38 13.51
CA LYS A 214 13.12 13.33 14.57
C LYS A 214 12.13 13.27 15.74
N GLU A 215 10.84 13.17 15.46
CA GLU A 215 9.80 13.06 16.49
C GLU A 215 9.98 11.80 17.34
N ASP A 216 10.23 10.65 16.72
CA ASP A 216 10.49 9.41 17.43
C ASP A 216 11.74 9.51 18.32
N ASN A 217 12.82 10.10 17.84
CA ASN A 217 14.04 10.27 18.62
C ASN A 217 13.83 11.23 19.79
N SER A 218 13.04 12.29 19.63
CA SER A 218 12.72 13.23 20.71
C SER A 218 11.84 12.61 21.79
N ALA A 219 10.90 11.74 21.42
CA ALA A 219 10.07 11.00 22.36
C ALA A 219 10.90 10.01 23.22
N LEU A 220 11.91 9.37 22.61
CA LEU A 220 12.83 8.47 23.34
C LEU A 220 13.71 9.22 24.33
N VAL A 221 14.20 10.41 23.98
CA VAL A 221 15.04 11.24 24.86
C VAL A 221 14.22 11.77 26.04
N ASN A 222 13.01 12.25 25.82
CA ASN A 222 12.13 12.77 26.87
C ASN A 222 11.58 11.64 27.78
N GLY A 223 11.31 10.47 27.24
CA GLY A 223 10.92 9.28 28.02
C GLY A 223 12.05 8.77 28.94
N GLY A 224 13.31 8.91 28.52
CA GLY A 224 14.48 8.54 29.34
C GLY A 224 14.74 9.50 30.51
N GLN A 225 14.35 10.75 30.42
CA GLN A 225 14.52 11.74 31.51
C GLN A 225 13.51 11.57 32.66
N ILE A 226 12.33 10.96 32.40
CA ILE A 226 11.32 10.73 33.45
C ILE A 226 11.76 9.61 34.42
N PHE A 227 12.59 8.67 33.98
CA PHE A 227 13.10 7.59 34.83
C PHE A 227 14.35 7.94 35.64
N ALA A 228 15.06 9.01 35.31
CA ALA A 228 16.27 9.44 35.97
C ALA A 228 16.03 10.37 37.19
N SER A 229 14.81 10.85 37.41
CA SER A 229 14.47 11.79 38.48
C SER A 229 13.83 11.16 39.74
N HIS A 230 13.80 9.82 39.82
CA HIS A 230 13.24 9.09 41.00
C HIS A 230 14.19 7.99 41.52
N MET A 231 15.51 8.21 41.48
CA MET A 231 16.50 7.47 42.26
C MET A 231 17.20 8.36 43.25
#